data_9e85c259922ae1bf46cc242b251aeee9
#
_entry.id   9e85c259922ae1bf46cc242b251aeee9
#
_cell.length_a   1.000
_cell.length_b   1.000
_cell.length_c   1.000
_cell.angle_alpha   90.00
_cell.angle_beta   90.00
_cell.angle_gamma   90.00
#
_symmetry.space_group_name_H-M   'P 1'
#
loop_
_entity.id
_entity.type
_entity.pdbx_description
1 polymer ?
#
loop_
_entity_poly.entity_id
_entity_poly.type
_entity_poly.pdbx_seq_one_letter_code
_entity_poly.pdbx_strand_id
1 'polypeptide(L)'
;MEKKKLIEFRNIVKNFDNQIVLKGVNLDIYEKEYVTLLGPSGCGKTTLLRILGGFLAADEGSVIFDGEEISNKPPYERELNTVFQKYALFPHLSVYENIAFGLRIKKVSQDVIDQKVMKMLKLIGLEGYENKNTTLLSGGQQQRVAIARALVNEPKVLLLDEPLAALDLKLRKEMQYELKRIQQEVGITFIFVTHDQEEALTMSDKIVVMKGGEIQQVGTPEEIYNEPANRYVANFIGESNILPGVMLEDYKVRFDDKTFDCVDFGFKKDEKVDVVIRPEDIDIVKVEEGKMTGEVLSTLFKGVHYEIIVETVPGTSVTVNMHVLRNRDVTSKDGKEKLSANDFYVDIEDVKNLDDKEIIALSNAQAWDPETDEYTSIAKVEYEVEEKIGRYPVTFHAAGGTTIEKSIFVVNQPFVKNEKANEAIMAFNFFKTVDEILESQALDTDIKTWANAQGWKLSDEDQSIDISVDYDFDPEDIKEGVYKVTFSTTGREFKIHTTDYSAVGEEVGLTFFPEDIHVMSRMVFE
;
A
#
# COMPACT_ATOMS: atom_id res chain seq x y z
N MET A 1 -27.57 26.88 12.49
CA MET A 1 -28.67 25.89 12.49
C MET A 1 -28.06 24.53 12.51
N GLU A 2 -28.43 23.66 13.44
CA GLU A 2 -27.99 22.25 13.38
C GLU A 2 -28.47 21.64 12.06
N LYS A 3 -27.53 21.02 11.31
CA LYS A 3 -27.88 20.27 10.11
C LYS A 3 -28.73 19.08 10.51
N LYS A 4 -29.86 18.84 9.83
CA LYS A 4 -30.76 17.71 10.09
C LYS A 4 -30.12 16.42 9.60
N LYS A 5 -30.05 15.38 10.46
CA LYS A 5 -29.64 14.04 10.04
C LYS A 5 -30.68 13.46 9.09
N LEU A 6 -30.20 13.00 7.93
CA LEU A 6 -31.05 12.38 6.92
C LEU A 6 -30.94 10.87 6.91
N ILE A 7 -29.68 10.35 7.05
CA ILE A 7 -29.41 8.92 7.05
C ILE A 7 -28.54 8.58 8.25
N GLU A 8 -28.91 7.49 8.93
CA GLU A 8 -28.14 6.94 10.04
C GLU A 8 -27.94 5.45 9.82
N PHE A 9 -26.68 5.03 9.70
CA PHE A 9 -26.29 3.64 9.79
C PHE A 9 -25.94 3.32 11.24
N ARG A 10 -26.51 2.26 11.80
CA ARG A 10 -26.30 1.83 13.18
C ARG A 10 -25.84 0.38 13.21
N ASN A 11 -24.57 0.18 13.53
CA ASN A 11 -23.92 -1.11 13.71
C ASN A 11 -24.14 -2.08 12.53
N ILE A 12 -23.98 -1.60 11.29
CA ILE A 12 -24.23 -2.39 10.09
C ILE A 12 -23.18 -3.49 9.93
N VAL A 13 -23.63 -4.74 10.00
CA VAL A 13 -22.80 -5.92 9.73
C VAL A 13 -23.31 -6.62 8.47
N LYS A 14 -22.39 -7.04 7.61
CA LYS A 14 -22.70 -7.87 6.44
C LYS A 14 -21.67 -8.98 6.25
N ASN A 15 -22.16 -10.20 6.10
CA ASN A 15 -21.36 -11.39 5.87
C ASN A 15 -21.77 -12.05 4.54
N PHE A 16 -20.79 -12.58 3.80
CA PHE A 16 -20.98 -13.40 2.62
C PHE A 16 -20.10 -14.66 2.75
N ASP A 17 -20.70 -15.84 2.72
CA ASP A 17 -19.97 -17.12 2.70
C ASP A 17 -18.82 -17.22 3.73
N ASN A 18 -19.07 -16.81 4.97
CA ASN A 18 -18.12 -16.74 6.08
C ASN A 18 -17.08 -15.59 6.00
N GLN A 19 -17.19 -14.67 5.04
CA GLN A 19 -16.36 -13.48 4.99
C GLN A 19 -17.16 -12.25 5.45
N ILE A 20 -16.73 -11.63 6.55
CA ILE A 20 -17.34 -10.38 7.04
C ILE A 20 -16.88 -9.22 6.16
N VAL A 21 -17.82 -8.61 5.44
CA VAL A 21 -17.55 -7.49 4.51
C VAL A 21 -17.80 -6.13 5.16
N LEU A 22 -18.76 -6.04 6.10
CA LEU A 22 -18.98 -4.85 6.94
C LEU A 22 -18.97 -5.29 8.41
N LYS A 23 -18.24 -4.55 9.24
CA LYS A 23 -17.90 -4.94 10.62
C LYS A 23 -18.47 -3.93 11.64
N GLY A 24 -19.77 -3.70 11.62
CA GLY A 24 -20.41 -2.79 12.59
C GLY A 24 -20.29 -1.31 12.21
N VAL A 25 -20.55 -0.99 10.94
CA VAL A 25 -20.43 0.37 10.41
C VAL A 25 -21.47 1.30 11.06
N ASN A 26 -20.99 2.42 11.61
CA ASN A 26 -21.80 3.52 12.12
C ASN A 26 -21.48 4.80 11.33
N LEU A 27 -22.50 5.47 10.78
CA LEU A 27 -22.31 6.68 9.97
C LEU A 27 -23.56 7.55 9.99
N ASP A 28 -23.37 8.86 10.19
CA ASP A 28 -24.42 9.89 10.08
C ASP A 28 -24.19 10.74 8.82
N ILE A 29 -25.24 10.87 7.99
CA ILE A 29 -25.25 11.72 6.80
C ILE A 29 -26.36 12.76 6.95
N TYR A 30 -26.03 14.01 6.65
CA TYR A 30 -26.94 15.14 6.81
C TYR A 30 -27.56 15.56 5.49
N GLU A 31 -28.66 16.31 5.57
CA GLU A 31 -29.36 16.83 4.39
C GLU A 31 -28.44 17.73 3.53
N LYS A 32 -28.52 17.55 2.20
CA LYS A 32 -27.85 18.35 1.18
C LYS A 32 -26.32 18.20 1.17
N GLU A 33 -25.75 17.21 1.88
CA GLU A 33 -24.34 16.90 1.82
C GLU A 33 -24.00 16.10 0.55
N TYR A 34 -22.82 16.37 0.00
CA TYR A 34 -22.14 15.49 -0.95
C TYR A 34 -21.17 14.59 -0.16
N VAL A 35 -21.56 13.35 0.09
CA VAL A 35 -20.79 12.40 0.90
C VAL A 35 -20.13 11.37 0.00
N THR A 36 -18.82 11.22 0.11
CA THR A 36 -18.08 10.21 -0.64
C THR A 36 -17.62 9.06 0.26
N LEU A 37 -17.98 7.82 -0.13
CA LEU A 37 -17.42 6.61 0.43
C LEU A 37 -16.16 6.26 -0.38
N LEU A 38 -15.00 6.41 0.24
CA LEU A 38 -13.68 6.24 -0.38
C LEU A 38 -12.94 5.05 0.22
N GLY A 39 -12.22 4.29 -0.60
CA GLY A 39 -11.41 3.16 -0.13
C GLY A 39 -11.04 2.19 -1.24
N PRO A 40 -10.17 1.21 -1.01
CA PRO A 40 -9.75 0.22 -2.00
C PRO A 40 -10.92 -0.68 -2.44
N SER A 41 -10.71 -1.41 -3.54
CA SER A 41 -11.68 -2.41 -4.01
C SER A 41 -11.91 -3.48 -2.93
N GLY A 42 -13.18 -3.88 -2.75
CA GLY A 42 -13.55 -4.91 -1.77
C GLY A 42 -13.67 -4.46 -0.31
N CYS A 43 -13.46 -3.17 0.04
CA CYS A 43 -13.58 -2.70 1.42
C CYS A 43 -15.02 -2.47 1.93
N GLY A 44 -16.06 -2.77 1.12
CA GLY A 44 -17.46 -2.73 1.56
C GLY A 44 -18.30 -1.53 1.08
N LYS A 45 -17.75 -0.54 0.35
CA LYS A 45 -18.45 0.67 -0.12
C LYS A 45 -19.74 0.39 -0.88
N THR A 46 -19.64 -0.36 -1.99
CA THR A 46 -20.81 -0.77 -2.80
C THR A 46 -21.79 -1.61 -1.99
N THR A 47 -21.30 -2.43 -1.05
CA THR A 47 -22.14 -3.22 -0.14
C THR A 47 -22.99 -2.29 0.76
N LEU A 48 -22.37 -1.29 1.38
CA LEU A 48 -23.04 -0.31 2.21
C LEU A 48 -24.07 0.51 1.39
N LEU A 49 -23.70 0.92 0.17
CA LEU A 49 -24.59 1.61 -0.75
C LEU A 49 -25.81 0.75 -1.13
N ARG A 50 -25.61 -0.55 -1.42
CA ARG A 50 -26.69 -1.49 -1.75
C ARG A 50 -27.61 -1.77 -0.57
N ILE A 51 -27.10 -1.78 0.65
CA ILE A 51 -27.91 -1.90 1.87
C ILE A 51 -28.80 -0.65 2.00
N LEU A 52 -28.25 0.56 1.83
CA LEU A 52 -29.03 1.79 1.82
C LEU A 52 -30.07 1.80 0.71
N GLY A 53 -29.71 1.34 -0.49
CA GLY A 53 -30.61 1.24 -1.64
C GLY A 53 -31.71 0.17 -1.50
N GLY A 54 -31.64 -0.70 -0.50
CA GLY A 54 -32.59 -1.81 -0.30
C GLY A 54 -32.39 -3.00 -1.24
N PHE A 55 -31.27 -3.04 -1.99
CA PHE A 55 -30.91 -4.17 -2.86
C PHE A 55 -30.26 -5.32 -2.11
N LEU A 56 -29.84 -5.08 -0.87
CA LEU A 56 -29.22 -6.04 0.02
C LEU A 56 -29.68 -5.77 1.45
N ALA A 57 -29.97 -6.84 2.19
CA ALA A 57 -30.25 -6.74 3.63
C ALA A 57 -28.94 -6.79 4.43
N ALA A 58 -28.84 -5.99 5.48
CA ALA A 58 -27.82 -6.15 6.51
C ALA A 58 -28.11 -7.43 7.31
N ASP A 59 -27.07 -8.07 7.86
CA ASP A 59 -27.25 -9.23 8.75
C ASP A 59 -27.50 -8.79 10.18
N GLU A 60 -26.86 -7.64 10.57
CA GLU A 60 -27.11 -6.98 11.86
C GLU A 60 -27.15 -5.46 11.65
N GLY A 61 -27.75 -4.77 12.62
CA GLY A 61 -27.87 -3.33 12.62
C GLY A 61 -29.10 -2.80 11.89
N SER A 62 -29.21 -1.49 11.80
CA SER A 62 -30.36 -0.81 11.19
C SER A 62 -29.97 0.42 10.38
N VAL A 63 -30.79 0.73 9.37
CA VAL A 63 -30.69 1.94 8.56
C VAL A 63 -31.91 2.81 8.86
N ILE A 64 -31.68 4.03 9.33
CA ILE A 64 -32.71 5.03 9.60
C ILE A 64 -32.61 6.09 8.51
N PHE A 65 -33.74 6.45 7.92
CA PHE A 65 -33.87 7.47 6.88
C PHE A 65 -34.97 8.46 7.26
N ASP A 66 -34.59 9.72 7.39
CA ASP A 66 -35.47 10.83 7.80
C ASP A 66 -36.27 10.50 9.09
N GLY A 67 -35.62 9.84 10.06
CA GLY A 67 -36.17 9.41 11.34
C GLY A 67 -36.97 8.10 11.31
N GLU A 68 -37.16 7.47 10.15
CA GLU A 68 -37.86 6.19 10.01
C GLU A 68 -36.87 5.04 9.69
N GLU A 69 -37.05 3.90 10.34
CA GLU A 69 -36.26 2.70 10.01
C GLU A 69 -36.71 2.10 8.67
N ILE A 70 -35.75 2.01 7.72
CA ILE A 70 -36.00 1.52 6.36
C ILE A 70 -35.32 0.17 6.07
N SER A 71 -34.73 -0.50 7.06
CA SER A 71 -33.94 -1.74 6.88
C SER A 71 -34.71 -2.80 6.09
N ASN A 72 -36.00 -2.95 6.33
CA ASN A 72 -36.88 -3.96 5.70
C ASN A 72 -37.73 -3.40 4.53
N LYS A 73 -37.59 -2.10 4.17
CA LYS A 73 -38.32 -1.53 3.04
C LYS A 73 -37.68 -1.95 1.72
N PRO A 74 -38.46 -2.42 0.72
CA PRO A 74 -37.95 -2.70 -0.61
C PRO A 74 -37.49 -1.40 -1.33
N PRO A 75 -36.62 -1.49 -2.37
CA PRO A 75 -36.06 -0.32 -3.05
C PRO A 75 -37.11 0.70 -3.54
N TYR A 76 -38.25 0.24 -4.06
CA TYR A 76 -39.27 1.09 -4.64
C TYR A 76 -40.10 1.89 -3.60
N GLU A 77 -39.99 1.57 -2.32
CA GLU A 77 -40.63 2.31 -1.20
C GLU A 77 -39.67 3.30 -0.54
N ARG A 78 -38.40 3.32 -0.96
CA ARG A 78 -37.40 4.24 -0.42
C ARG A 78 -37.38 5.54 -1.23
N GLU A 79 -37.35 6.70 -0.58
CA GLU A 79 -37.27 8.01 -1.23
C GLU A 79 -35.83 8.35 -1.71
N LEU A 80 -35.19 7.38 -2.32
CA LEU A 80 -33.84 7.51 -2.88
C LEU A 80 -33.75 6.79 -4.23
N ASN A 81 -32.85 7.25 -5.08
CA ASN A 81 -32.59 6.63 -6.40
C ASN A 81 -31.12 6.29 -6.57
N THR A 82 -30.84 5.26 -7.37
CA THR A 82 -29.47 4.76 -7.62
C THR A 82 -29.10 4.88 -9.09
N VAL A 83 -27.90 5.40 -9.36
CA VAL A 83 -27.22 5.31 -10.65
C VAL A 83 -26.12 4.25 -10.51
N PHE A 84 -26.23 3.20 -11.30
CA PHE A 84 -25.27 2.08 -11.30
C PHE A 84 -24.06 2.37 -12.18
N GLN A 85 -22.96 1.70 -11.93
CA GLN A 85 -21.68 1.83 -12.64
C GLN A 85 -21.80 1.73 -14.18
N LYS A 86 -22.69 0.86 -14.69
CA LYS A 86 -22.96 0.70 -16.13
C LYS A 86 -24.14 1.56 -16.64
N TYR A 87 -24.55 2.59 -15.88
CA TYR A 87 -25.66 3.50 -16.18
C TYR A 87 -27.05 2.85 -16.32
N ALA A 88 -27.12 1.58 -16.74
CA ALA A 88 -28.34 0.77 -16.91
C ALA A 88 -29.45 1.50 -17.70
N LEU A 89 -29.10 2.24 -18.75
CA LEU A 89 -30.07 2.84 -19.66
C LEU A 89 -30.81 1.77 -20.46
N PHE A 90 -32.08 2.06 -20.79
CA PHE A 90 -32.86 1.20 -21.65
C PHE A 90 -32.49 1.46 -23.13
N PRO A 91 -31.77 0.52 -23.80
CA PRO A 91 -31.18 0.78 -25.12
C PRO A 91 -32.22 0.88 -26.24
N HIS A 92 -33.44 0.38 -26.01
CA HIS A 92 -34.55 0.41 -26.96
C HIS A 92 -35.42 1.67 -26.80
N LEU A 93 -35.15 2.51 -25.78
CA LEU A 93 -35.85 3.74 -25.53
C LEU A 93 -35.01 4.96 -25.92
N SER A 94 -35.67 6.04 -26.35
CA SER A 94 -35.05 7.34 -26.57
C SER A 94 -34.55 7.97 -25.26
N VAL A 95 -33.79 9.07 -25.35
CA VAL A 95 -33.37 9.86 -24.18
C VAL A 95 -34.59 10.34 -23.40
N TYR A 96 -35.59 10.91 -24.07
CA TYR A 96 -36.83 11.32 -23.44
C TYR A 96 -37.52 10.18 -22.69
N GLU A 97 -37.69 9.04 -23.35
CA GLU A 97 -38.38 7.89 -22.77
C GLU A 97 -37.62 7.28 -21.58
N ASN A 98 -36.28 7.27 -21.62
CA ASN A 98 -35.46 6.87 -20.47
C ASN A 98 -35.75 7.77 -19.26
N ILE A 99 -35.75 9.10 -19.45
CA ILE A 99 -35.99 10.04 -18.36
C ILE A 99 -37.45 9.94 -17.88
N ALA A 100 -38.42 9.88 -18.80
CA ALA A 100 -39.84 9.79 -18.50
C ALA A 100 -40.28 8.47 -17.80
N PHE A 101 -39.47 7.43 -17.89
CA PHE A 101 -39.84 6.07 -17.51
C PHE A 101 -40.44 5.94 -16.10
N GLY A 102 -39.76 6.50 -15.10
CA GLY A 102 -40.24 6.46 -13.70
C GLY A 102 -41.56 7.22 -13.50
N LEU A 103 -41.74 8.35 -14.18
CA LEU A 103 -42.98 9.17 -14.09
C LEU A 103 -44.17 8.45 -14.73
N ARG A 104 -43.93 7.72 -15.85
CA ARG A 104 -44.96 6.89 -16.49
C ARG A 104 -45.44 5.77 -15.57
N ILE A 105 -44.50 5.08 -14.87
CA ILE A 105 -44.87 4.05 -13.88
C ILE A 105 -45.75 4.63 -12.78
N LYS A 106 -45.44 5.86 -12.31
CA LYS A 106 -46.24 6.61 -11.34
C LYS A 106 -47.55 7.15 -11.88
N LYS A 107 -47.83 6.92 -13.19
CA LYS A 107 -49.03 7.38 -13.89
C LYS A 107 -49.24 8.92 -13.83
N VAL A 108 -48.12 9.66 -13.87
CA VAL A 108 -48.14 11.13 -13.97
C VAL A 108 -48.74 11.55 -15.32
N SER A 109 -49.46 12.67 -15.40
CA SER A 109 -50.03 13.17 -16.65
C SER A 109 -48.92 13.55 -17.67
N GLN A 110 -49.23 13.41 -18.97
CA GLN A 110 -48.24 13.65 -20.05
C GLN A 110 -47.68 15.08 -20.01
N ASP A 111 -48.55 16.09 -19.78
CA ASP A 111 -48.11 17.49 -19.72
C ASP A 111 -47.07 17.75 -18.62
N VAL A 112 -47.23 17.09 -17.45
CA VAL A 112 -46.27 17.18 -16.34
C VAL A 112 -45.01 16.41 -16.66
N ILE A 113 -45.12 15.25 -17.32
CA ILE A 113 -43.96 14.50 -17.78
C ILE A 113 -43.13 15.35 -18.73
N ASP A 114 -43.73 15.97 -19.74
CA ASP A 114 -43.06 16.82 -20.73
C ASP A 114 -42.29 17.95 -20.05
N GLN A 115 -42.94 18.66 -19.13
CA GLN A 115 -42.31 19.76 -18.38
C GLN A 115 -41.10 19.27 -17.55
N LYS A 116 -41.24 18.16 -16.81
CA LYS A 116 -40.19 17.63 -15.97
C LYS A 116 -39.01 17.08 -16.79
N VAL A 117 -39.29 16.38 -17.89
CA VAL A 117 -38.23 15.85 -18.79
C VAL A 117 -37.48 16.99 -19.44
N MET A 118 -38.15 18.03 -19.96
CA MET A 118 -37.46 19.17 -20.56
C MET A 118 -36.64 19.95 -19.53
N LYS A 119 -37.12 20.09 -18.28
CA LYS A 119 -36.31 20.66 -17.20
C LYS A 119 -35.05 19.83 -16.91
N MET A 120 -35.15 18.51 -16.89
CA MET A 120 -34.00 17.62 -16.70
C MET A 120 -33.03 17.72 -17.85
N LEU A 121 -33.48 17.70 -19.10
CA LEU A 121 -32.61 17.86 -20.29
C LEU A 121 -31.84 19.17 -20.27
N LYS A 122 -32.48 20.27 -19.84
CA LYS A 122 -31.79 21.55 -19.65
C LYS A 122 -30.74 21.47 -18.53
N LEU A 123 -31.07 20.85 -17.39
CA LEU A 123 -30.17 20.67 -16.24
C LEU A 123 -28.87 19.94 -16.64
N ILE A 124 -28.99 18.89 -17.49
CA ILE A 124 -27.87 18.07 -17.92
C ILE A 124 -27.23 18.54 -19.22
N GLY A 125 -27.65 19.67 -19.82
CA GLY A 125 -27.11 20.24 -21.06
C GLY A 125 -27.30 19.35 -22.29
N LEU A 126 -28.45 18.66 -22.39
CA LEU A 126 -28.81 17.79 -23.53
C LEU A 126 -30.14 18.20 -24.18
N GLU A 127 -30.43 19.51 -24.22
CA GLU A 127 -31.54 20.03 -25.01
C GLU A 127 -31.42 19.69 -26.48
N GLY A 128 -32.47 19.25 -27.13
CA GLY A 128 -32.49 18.80 -28.54
C GLY A 128 -32.07 17.33 -28.74
N TYR A 129 -31.79 16.57 -27.64
CA TYR A 129 -31.44 15.15 -27.69
C TYR A 129 -32.62 14.22 -27.37
N GLU A 130 -33.81 14.74 -27.20
CA GLU A 130 -35.02 14.03 -26.71
C GLU A 130 -35.28 12.73 -27.45
N ASN A 131 -35.20 12.80 -28.79
CA ASN A 131 -35.53 11.69 -29.68
C ASN A 131 -34.32 10.81 -30.04
N LYS A 132 -33.11 11.13 -29.54
CA LYS A 132 -31.92 10.33 -29.84
C LYS A 132 -31.96 8.99 -29.14
N ASN A 133 -31.45 7.95 -29.82
CA ASN A 133 -31.23 6.66 -29.18
C ASN A 133 -30.04 6.75 -28.21
N THR A 134 -30.20 6.18 -27.02
CA THR A 134 -29.17 6.22 -25.98
C THR A 134 -27.88 5.49 -26.34
N THR A 135 -27.94 4.53 -27.27
CA THR A 135 -26.76 3.79 -27.77
C THR A 135 -25.84 4.65 -28.65
N LEU A 136 -26.34 5.78 -29.18
CA LEU A 136 -25.58 6.70 -30.01
C LEU A 136 -24.90 7.83 -29.20
N LEU A 137 -25.06 7.83 -27.88
CA LEU A 137 -24.50 8.82 -26.99
C LEU A 137 -23.09 8.43 -26.53
N SER A 138 -22.23 9.43 -26.29
CA SER A 138 -20.96 9.21 -25.59
C SER A 138 -21.18 8.73 -24.15
N GLY A 139 -20.17 8.12 -23.54
CA GLY A 139 -20.24 7.63 -22.15
C GLY A 139 -20.70 8.71 -21.17
N GLY A 140 -20.13 9.92 -21.23
CA GLY A 140 -20.57 11.04 -20.40
C GLY A 140 -21.99 11.52 -20.67
N GLN A 141 -22.46 11.46 -21.93
CA GLN A 141 -23.85 11.76 -22.26
C GLN A 141 -24.80 10.71 -21.72
N GLN A 142 -24.43 9.42 -21.82
CA GLN A 142 -25.22 8.32 -21.23
C GLN A 142 -25.34 8.46 -19.71
N GLN A 143 -24.24 8.79 -19.04
CA GLN A 143 -24.22 9.06 -17.61
C GLN A 143 -25.16 10.19 -17.22
N ARG A 144 -25.09 11.32 -17.92
CA ARG A 144 -25.99 12.47 -17.68
C ARG A 144 -27.46 12.08 -17.86
N VAL A 145 -27.80 11.30 -18.86
CA VAL A 145 -29.17 10.77 -19.03
C VAL A 145 -29.58 9.86 -17.86
N ALA A 146 -28.69 9.01 -17.36
CA ALA A 146 -28.98 8.16 -16.20
C ALA A 146 -29.22 8.97 -14.92
N ILE A 147 -28.43 10.03 -14.72
CA ILE A 147 -28.62 10.98 -13.60
C ILE A 147 -29.96 11.69 -13.74
N ALA A 148 -30.30 12.23 -14.92
CA ALA A 148 -31.60 12.88 -15.16
C ALA A 148 -32.77 11.92 -14.91
N ARG A 149 -32.68 10.66 -15.35
CA ARG A 149 -33.66 9.61 -15.09
C ARG A 149 -33.88 9.37 -13.57
N ALA A 150 -32.78 9.42 -12.81
CA ALA A 150 -32.84 9.28 -11.38
C ALA A 150 -33.44 10.52 -10.69
N LEU A 151 -33.05 11.73 -11.12
CA LEU A 151 -33.47 13.00 -10.54
C LEU A 151 -34.90 13.43 -10.88
N VAL A 152 -35.44 13.01 -12.03
CA VAL A 152 -36.80 13.42 -12.46
C VAL A 152 -37.89 13.01 -11.49
N ASN A 153 -37.63 11.97 -10.66
CA ASN A 153 -38.52 11.51 -9.61
C ASN A 153 -38.48 12.34 -8.31
N GLU A 154 -37.60 13.35 -8.26
CA GLU A 154 -37.37 14.24 -7.12
C GLU A 154 -37.05 13.48 -5.82
N PRO A 155 -36.02 12.59 -5.83
CA PRO A 155 -35.64 11.86 -4.63
C PRO A 155 -34.98 12.79 -3.60
N LYS A 156 -35.00 12.42 -2.31
CA LYS A 156 -34.22 13.11 -1.27
C LYS A 156 -32.72 12.80 -1.34
N VAL A 157 -32.38 11.63 -1.87
CA VAL A 157 -30.98 11.14 -1.97
C VAL A 157 -30.73 10.51 -3.32
N LEU A 158 -29.58 10.85 -3.90
CA LEU A 158 -29.04 10.16 -5.08
C LEU A 158 -27.82 9.32 -4.70
N LEU A 159 -27.87 8.03 -5.00
CA LEU A 159 -26.80 7.07 -4.81
C LEU A 159 -26.05 6.88 -6.13
N LEU A 160 -24.72 7.00 -6.10
CA LEU A 160 -23.84 6.91 -7.27
C LEU A 160 -22.75 5.85 -7.02
N ASP A 161 -22.85 4.70 -7.68
CA ASP A 161 -21.91 3.57 -7.54
C ASP A 161 -20.85 3.62 -8.64
N GLU A 162 -19.66 4.17 -8.34
CA GLU A 162 -18.51 4.36 -9.24
C GLU A 162 -18.90 4.95 -10.61
N PRO A 163 -19.64 6.05 -10.68
CA PRO A 163 -20.22 6.51 -11.94
C PRO A 163 -19.18 7.02 -12.95
N LEU A 164 -17.98 7.42 -12.51
CA LEU A 164 -16.93 8.00 -13.35
C LEU A 164 -15.89 6.97 -13.83
N ALA A 165 -15.92 5.74 -13.31
CA ALA A 165 -14.89 4.73 -13.54
C ALA A 165 -14.70 4.34 -15.03
N ALA A 166 -15.74 4.46 -15.85
CA ALA A 166 -15.71 4.08 -17.26
C ALA A 166 -15.31 5.23 -18.22
N LEU A 167 -14.98 6.42 -17.70
CA LEU A 167 -14.65 7.61 -18.49
C LEU A 167 -13.14 7.80 -18.62
N ASP A 168 -12.70 8.36 -19.77
CA ASP A 168 -11.33 8.85 -19.91
C ASP A 168 -11.05 10.05 -18.99
N LEU A 169 -9.76 10.35 -18.77
CA LEU A 169 -9.32 11.35 -17.78
C LEU A 169 -9.94 12.75 -18.02
N LYS A 170 -9.99 13.20 -19.29
CA LYS A 170 -10.53 14.54 -19.61
C LYS A 170 -12.03 14.60 -19.34
N LEU A 171 -12.77 13.62 -19.83
CA LEU A 171 -14.22 13.55 -19.64
C LEU A 171 -14.58 13.33 -18.17
N ARG A 172 -13.75 12.59 -17.43
CA ARG A 172 -13.91 12.40 -15.99
C ARG A 172 -13.86 13.73 -15.23
N LYS A 173 -12.84 14.57 -15.49
CA LYS A 173 -12.73 15.91 -14.88
C LYS A 173 -13.91 16.81 -15.22
N GLU A 174 -14.34 16.83 -16.48
CA GLU A 174 -15.54 17.57 -16.88
C GLU A 174 -16.80 17.10 -16.11
N MET A 175 -16.96 15.79 -15.96
CA MET A 175 -18.10 15.20 -15.24
C MET A 175 -18.08 15.43 -13.74
N GLN A 176 -16.90 15.55 -13.10
CA GLN A 176 -16.77 15.92 -11.69
C GLN A 176 -17.40 17.31 -11.44
N TYR A 177 -17.04 18.30 -12.24
CA TYR A 177 -17.61 19.64 -12.15
C TYR A 177 -19.13 19.64 -12.40
N GLU A 178 -19.58 18.88 -13.41
CA GLU A 178 -21.01 18.77 -13.73
C GLU A 178 -21.81 18.12 -12.59
N LEU A 179 -21.31 17.06 -11.97
CA LEU A 179 -21.98 16.40 -10.84
C LEU A 179 -22.09 17.32 -9.63
N LYS A 180 -21.02 18.06 -9.29
CA LYS A 180 -21.08 19.04 -8.19
C LYS A 180 -22.04 20.18 -8.50
N ARG A 181 -22.05 20.70 -9.73
CA ARG A 181 -23.00 21.72 -10.18
C ARG A 181 -24.45 21.22 -10.09
N ILE A 182 -24.72 20.02 -10.59
CA ILE A 182 -26.07 19.42 -10.55
C ILE A 182 -26.53 19.26 -9.09
N GLN A 183 -25.67 18.76 -8.20
CA GLN A 183 -26.00 18.60 -6.78
C GLN A 183 -26.38 19.93 -6.12
N GLN A 184 -25.58 20.98 -6.39
CA GLN A 184 -25.85 22.32 -5.85
C GLN A 184 -27.18 22.92 -6.39
N GLU A 185 -27.44 22.73 -7.69
CA GLU A 185 -28.66 23.27 -8.34
C GLU A 185 -29.94 22.55 -7.88
N VAL A 186 -29.84 21.21 -7.70
CA VAL A 186 -30.98 20.40 -7.23
C VAL A 186 -31.16 20.49 -5.71
N GLY A 187 -30.06 20.64 -4.95
CA GLY A 187 -30.06 20.82 -3.50
C GLY A 187 -30.48 19.57 -2.71
N ILE A 188 -30.15 18.37 -3.19
CA ILE A 188 -30.42 17.11 -2.50
C ILE A 188 -29.10 16.47 -2.02
N THR A 189 -29.19 15.43 -1.20
CA THR A 189 -28.03 14.68 -0.71
C THR A 189 -27.51 13.71 -1.78
N PHE A 190 -26.20 13.72 -2.02
CA PHE A 190 -25.53 12.76 -2.88
C PHE A 190 -24.65 11.83 -2.03
N ILE A 191 -24.72 10.53 -2.32
CA ILE A 191 -23.77 9.53 -1.78
C ILE A 191 -23.04 8.91 -2.96
N PHE A 192 -21.76 9.17 -3.01
CA PHE A 192 -20.87 8.82 -4.10
C PHE A 192 -19.87 7.75 -3.65
N VAL A 193 -19.71 6.69 -4.43
CA VAL A 193 -18.71 5.65 -4.19
C VAL A 193 -17.59 5.79 -5.21
N THR A 194 -16.37 5.84 -4.74
CA THR A 194 -15.18 5.84 -5.59
C THR A 194 -13.99 5.17 -4.89
N HIS A 195 -12.97 4.85 -5.65
CA HIS A 195 -11.63 4.51 -5.19
C HIS A 195 -10.59 5.57 -5.58
N ASP A 196 -11.02 6.62 -6.29
CA ASP A 196 -10.18 7.72 -6.75
C ASP A 196 -10.16 8.85 -5.70
N GLN A 197 -8.96 9.20 -5.24
CA GLN A 197 -8.72 10.20 -4.19
C GLN A 197 -9.02 11.61 -4.72
N GLU A 198 -8.65 11.93 -5.97
CA GLU A 198 -8.89 13.24 -6.58
C GLU A 198 -10.39 13.52 -6.67
N GLU A 199 -11.21 12.51 -7.04
CA GLU A 199 -12.66 12.62 -7.05
C GLU A 199 -13.22 12.95 -5.66
N ALA A 200 -12.75 12.23 -4.62
CA ALA A 200 -13.20 12.44 -3.27
C ALA A 200 -12.83 13.83 -2.74
N LEU A 201 -11.58 14.25 -2.91
CA LEU A 201 -11.10 15.55 -2.41
C LEU A 201 -11.76 16.74 -3.10
N THR A 202 -12.03 16.64 -4.43
CA THR A 202 -12.56 17.79 -5.20
C THR A 202 -14.06 17.97 -5.11
N MET A 203 -14.82 16.89 -4.90
CA MET A 203 -16.30 16.94 -5.02
C MET A 203 -17.02 16.92 -3.68
N SER A 204 -16.41 16.38 -2.63
CA SER A 204 -17.13 16.07 -1.39
C SER A 204 -17.27 17.27 -0.45
N ASP A 205 -18.34 17.26 0.33
CA ASP A 205 -18.47 18.05 1.56
C ASP A 205 -18.00 17.21 2.76
N LYS A 206 -18.08 15.87 2.63
CA LYS A 206 -17.65 14.90 3.63
C LYS A 206 -17.10 13.64 2.95
N ILE A 207 -15.96 13.17 3.41
CA ILE A 207 -15.34 11.91 2.97
C ILE A 207 -15.43 10.89 4.10
N VAL A 208 -15.77 9.66 3.74
CA VAL A 208 -15.76 8.48 4.63
C VAL A 208 -14.72 7.51 4.09
N VAL A 209 -13.56 7.45 4.75
CA VAL A 209 -12.48 6.54 4.36
C VAL A 209 -12.74 5.16 4.96
N MET A 210 -12.80 4.14 4.10
CA MET A 210 -13.08 2.75 4.49
C MET A 210 -11.91 1.81 4.19
N LYS A 211 -11.65 0.87 5.10
CA LYS A 211 -10.69 -0.23 4.93
C LYS A 211 -11.22 -1.51 5.58
N GLY A 212 -11.20 -2.63 4.85
CA GLY A 212 -11.50 -3.96 5.41
C GLY A 212 -12.85 -4.07 6.11
N GLY A 213 -13.88 -3.33 5.65
CA GLY A 213 -15.23 -3.33 6.22
C GLY A 213 -15.47 -2.36 7.37
N GLU A 214 -14.49 -1.51 7.70
CA GLU A 214 -14.55 -0.55 8.79
C GLU A 214 -14.33 0.89 8.28
N ILE A 215 -14.89 1.88 8.98
CA ILE A 215 -14.60 3.29 8.76
C ILE A 215 -13.31 3.63 9.49
N GLN A 216 -12.34 4.19 8.77
CA GLN A 216 -11.06 4.63 9.31
C GLN A 216 -11.10 6.08 9.76
N GLN A 217 -11.77 6.94 8.99
CA GLN A 217 -11.96 8.36 9.32
C GLN A 217 -13.17 8.91 8.56
N VAL A 218 -13.82 9.90 9.16
CA VAL A 218 -14.87 10.72 8.56
C VAL A 218 -14.53 12.18 8.80
N GLY A 219 -14.49 12.99 7.75
CA GLY A 219 -14.16 14.41 7.85
C GLY A 219 -14.42 15.17 6.56
N THR A 220 -14.14 16.46 6.55
CA THR A 220 -14.06 17.28 5.33
C THR A 220 -12.85 16.86 4.50
N PRO A 221 -12.76 17.20 3.21
CA PRO A 221 -11.55 16.96 2.40
C PRO A 221 -10.28 17.47 3.08
N GLU A 222 -10.32 18.69 3.61
CA GLU A 222 -9.19 19.33 4.29
C GLU A 222 -8.78 18.56 5.56
N GLU A 223 -9.74 18.15 6.42
CA GLU A 223 -9.46 17.37 7.62
C GLU A 223 -8.85 16.00 7.29
N ILE A 224 -9.37 15.31 6.26
CA ILE A 224 -8.86 13.99 5.84
C ILE A 224 -7.45 14.09 5.27
N TYR A 225 -7.12 15.19 4.56
CA TYR A 225 -5.81 15.40 3.95
C TYR A 225 -4.77 15.88 4.96
N ASN A 226 -5.09 16.92 5.74
CA ASN A 226 -4.16 17.59 6.63
C ASN A 226 -4.04 16.90 8.00
N GLU A 227 -5.14 16.28 8.50
CA GLU A 227 -5.21 15.66 9.83
C GLU A 227 -5.59 14.17 9.73
N PRO A 228 -4.80 13.32 9.07
CA PRO A 228 -5.11 11.90 8.93
C PRO A 228 -5.10 11.20 10.30
N ALA A 229 -6.16 10.45 10.62
CA ALA A 229 -6.30 9.79 11.91
C ALA A 229 -5.30 8.64 12.15
N ASN A 230 -4.72 8.08 11.09
CA ASN A 230 -3.76 6.98 11.16
C ASN A 230 -2.91 6.87 9.89
N ARG A 231 -1.83 6.06 9.95
CA ARG A 231 -0.93 5.80 8.81
C ARG A 231 -1.65 5.36 7.54
N TYR A 232 -2.72 4.59 7.67
CA TYR A 232 -3.45 4.14 6.51
C TYR A 232 -4.10 5.30 5.77
N VAL A 233 -4.79 6.19 6.49
CA VAL A 233 -5.42 7.37 5.89
C VAL A 233 -4.36 8.29 5.29
N ALA A 234 -3.27 8.57 6.00
CA ALA A 234 -2.16 9.38 5.52
C ALA A 234 -1.62 8.89 4.17
N ASN A 235 -1.32 7.60 4.06
CA ASN A 235 -0.79 6.98 2.84
C ASN A 235 -1.84 6.76 1.75
N PHE A 236 -3.11 6.63 2.14
CA PHE A 236 -4.18 6.36 1.18
C PHE A 236 -4.70 7.64 0.51
N ILE A 237 -4.62 8.81 1.17
CA ILE A 237 -5.17 10.08 0.67
C ILE A 237 -4.11 10.96 -0.02
N GLY A 238 -2.98 10.45 -0.32
CA GLY A 238 -1.88 11.17 -0.95
C GLY A 238 -0.55 10.60 -0.50
N GLU A 239 0.51 11.13 -1.05
CA GLU A 239 1.85 10.78 -0.62
C GLU A 239 2.18 11.46 0.72
N SER A 240 2.96 10.79 1.56
CA SER A 240 3.31 11.30 2.89
C SER A 240 4.69 10.82 3.31
N ASN A 241 5.46 11.70 3.91
CA ASN A 241 6.61 11.32 4.72
C ASN A 241 6.11 10.97 6.12
N ILE A 242 6.22 9.70 6.54
CA ILE A 242 5.76 9.24 7.86
C ILE A 242 6.96 8.76 8.67
N LEU A 243 7.29 9.51 9.70
CA LEU A 243 8.48 9.35 10.52
C LEU A 243 8.11 8.91 11.95
N PRO A 244 8.89 8.02 12.57
CA PRO A 244 8.73 7.74 13.97
C PRO A 244 9.15 8.94 14.81
N GLY A 245 8.30 9.37 15.75
CA GLY A 245 8.55 10.49 16.62
C GLY A 245 8.14 10.22 18.08
N VAL A 246 8.44 11.20 18.93
CA VAL A 246 8.06 11.21 20.35
C VAL A 246 7.55 12.59 20.72
N MET A 247 6.33 12.69 21.25
CA MET A 247 5.81 13.94 21.80
C MET A 247 6.52 14.27 23.11
N LEU A 248 7.19 15.40 23.17
CA LEU A 248 7.89 15.84 24.39
C LEU A 248 6.93 16.58 25.34
N GLU A 249 6.10 17.41 24.79
CA GLU A 249 5.04 18.21 25.42
C GLU A 249 4.07 18.68 24.34
N ASP A 250 2.94 19.29 24.69
CA ASP A 250 2.02 19.91 23.74
C ASP A 250 2.77 20.87 22.81
N TYR A 251 2.52 20.78 21.53
CA TYR A 251 3.13 21.59 20.46
C TYR A 251 4.63 21.33 20.22
N LYS A 252 5.22 20.23 20.78
CA LYS A 252 6.61 19.86 20.53
C LYS A 252 6.80 18.37 20.31
N VAL A 253 7.29 18.02 19.17
CA VAL A 253 7.61 16.66 18.75
C VAL A 253 9.11 16.51 18.46
N ARG A 254 9.67 15.37 18.83
CA ARG A 254 11.04 15.00 18.47
C ARG A 254 11.00 13.85 17.45
N PHE A 255 11.63 14.07 16.31
CA PHE A 255 11.95 13.05 15.33
C PHE A 255 13.30 13.37 14.70
N ASP A 256 13.96 12.37 14.13
CA ASP A 256 15.29 12.49 13.52
C ASP A 256 16.33 13.17 14.44
N ASP A 257 16.26 12.83 15.76
CA ASP A 257 17.10 13.37 16.82
C ASP A 257 17.00 14.90 17.04
N LYS A 258 16.05 15.56 16.38
CA LYS A 258 15.80 17.01 16.52
C LYS A 258 14.41 17.27 17.09
N THR A 259 14.25 18.39 17.77
CA THR A 259 12.96 18.85 18.29
C THR A 259 12.38 19.90 17.39
N PHE A 260 11.11 19.75 17.04
CA PHE A 260 10.34 20.64 16.19
C PHE A 260 9.10 21.12 16.92
N ASP A 261 8.70 22.37 16.66
CA ASP A 261 7.38 22.84 17.03
C ASP A 261 6.34 22.25 16.08
N CYS A 262 5.15 21.89 16.57
CA CYS A 262 4.01 21.41 15.82
C CYS A 262 2.73 22.05 16.33
N VAL A 263 1.58 21.77 15.71
CA VAL A 263 0.28 22.31 16.13
C VAL A 263 -0.53 21.35 17.01
N ASP A 264 -0.07 20.12 17.15
CA ASP A 264 -0.79 19.08 17.84
C ASP A 264 -0.60 19.13 19.36
N PHE A 265 -1.65 18.72 20.08
CA PHE A 265 -1.71 18.73 21.55
C PHE A 265 -2.57 17.57 22.09
N GLY A 266 -2.51 17.35 23.40
CA GLY A 266 -3.31 16.32 24.07
C GLY A 266 -2.66 14.94 24.13
N PHE A 267 -1.42 14.80 23.69
CA PHE A 267 -0.62 13.59 23.81
C PHE A 267 0.04 13.51 25.20
N LYS A 268 0.36 12.30 25.64
CA LYS A 268 1.13 12.11 26.87
C LYS A 268 2.60 12.49 26.61
N LYS A 269 3.26 12.97 27.66
CA LYS A 269 4.69 13.20 27.61
C LYS A 269 5.42 11.88 27.27
N ASP A 270 6.37 11.95 26.36
CA ASP A 270 7.18 10.84 25.85
C ASP A 270 6.33 9.75 25.11
N GLU A 271 5.12 10.11 24.64
CA GLU A 271 4.30 9.21 23.82
C GLU A 271 4.96 9.00 22.44
N LYS A 272 5.10 7.72 22.05
CA LYS A 272 5.56 7.36 20.71
C LYS A 272 4.47 7.65 19.69
N VAL A 273 4.79 8.43 18.68
CA VAL A 273 3.86 8.94 17.68
C VAL A 273 4.40 8.71 16.27
N ASP A 274 3.54 8.85 15.29
CA ASP A 274 3.92 8.98 13.89
C ASP A 274 3.78 10.44 13.48
N VAL A 275 4.85 10.99 12.92
CA VAL A 275 4.91 12.36 12.39
C VAL A 275 4.66 12.28 10.89
N VAL A 276 3.70 13.03 10.39
CA VAL A 276 3.34 13.10 8.97
C VAL A 276 3.69 14.48 8.44
N ILE A 277 4.41 14.51 7.32
CA ILE A 277 4.73 15.74 6.59
C ILE A 277 4.45 15.47 5.11
N ARG A 278 3.67 16.33 4.47
CA ARG A 278 3.37 16.16 3.04
C ARG A 278 4.58 16.55 2.19
N PRO A 279 4.81 15.89 1.03
CA PRO A 279 5.94 16.21 0.16
C PRO A 279 5.95 17.66 -0.34
N GLU A 280 4.78 18.26 -0.56
CA GLU A 280 4.61 19.65 -1.00
C GLU A 280 4.84 20.69 0.09
N ASP A 281 4.86 20.30 1.36
CA ASP A 281 5.07 21.18 2.51
C ASP A 281 6.55 21.26 2.93
N ILE A 282 7.42 20.57 2.19
CA ILE A 282 8.86 20.58 2.43
C ILE A 282 9.55 21.45 1.38
N ASP A 283 10.18 22.52 1.84
CA ASP A 283 11.03 23.38 1.01
C ASP A 283 12.48 22.92 1.03
N ILE A 284 13.11 22.92 -0.15
CA ILE A 284 14.56 22.76 -0.30
C ILE A 284 15.21 24.12 -0.22
N VAL A 285 16.16 24.26 0.71
CA VAL A 285 16.89 25.49 0.97
C VAL A 285 18.40 25.21 1.00
N LYS A 286 19.22 26.24 1.19
CA LYS A 286 20.66 26.04 1.41
C LYS A 286 20.91 25.28 2.71
N VAL A 287 21.99 24.52 2.76
CA VAL A 287 22.37 23.68 3.92
C VAL A 287 22.32 24.46 5.24
N GLU A 288 22.80 25.71 5.23
CA GLU A 288 22.87 26.55 6.44
C GLU A 288 21.50 27.07 6.91
N GLU A 289 20.50 27.09 6.03
CA GLU A 289 19.15 27.59 6.30
C GLU A 289 18.19 26.44 6.69
N GLY A 290 18.59 25.18 6.40
CA GLY A 290 17.76 24.01 6.62
C GLY A 290 17.61 23.63 8.09
N LYS A 291 16.41 23.25 8.50
CA LYS A 291 16.15 22.61 9.79
C LYS A 291 16.74 21.19 9.83
N MET A 292 16.77 20.53 8.67
CA MET A 292 17.43 19.25 8.43
C MET A 292 18.33 19.36 7.20
N THR A 293 19.27 18.44 7.04
CA THR A 293 20.16 18.38 5.87
C THR A 293 20.16 16.97 5.31
N GLY A 294 20.34 16.83 4.02
CA GLY A 294 20.42 15.53 3.35
C GLY A 294 21.02 15.63 1.96
N GLU A 295 21.28 14.48 1.37
CA GLU A 295 21.79 14.32 0.01
C GLU A 295 20.65 13.95 -0.94
N VAL A 296 20.59 14.60 -2.10
CA VAL A 296 19.61 14.31 -3.14
C VAL A 296 19.92 12.97 -3.81
N LEU A 297 19.06 11.97 -3.63
CA LEU A 297 19.20 10.65 -4.25
C LEU A 297 18.61 10.59 -5.66
N SER A 298 17.48 11.27 -5.88
CA SER A 298 16.83 11.28 -7.20
C SER A 298 16.03 12.54 -7.43
N THR A 299 15.92 12.94 -8.71
CA THR A 299 15.10 14.07 -9.16
C THR A 299 14.34 13.65 -10.41
N LEU A 300 13.01 13.70 -10.35
CA LEU A 300 12.11 13.29 -11.44
C LEU A 300 11.10 14.39 -11.77
N PHE A 301 11.08 14.85 -13.02
CA PHE A 301 10.09 15.83 -13.48
C PHE A 301 8.73 15.17 -13.75
N LYS A 302 7.69 15.62 -13.04
CA LYS A 302 6.29 15.11 -13.14
C LYS A 302 5.38 16.01 -14.00
N GLY A 303 5.93 16.94 -14.76
CA GLY A 303 5.19 17.82 -15.66
C GLY A 303 4.89 19.20 -15.06
N VAL A 304 4.52 19.31 -13.81
CA VAL A 304 4.20 20.58 -13.12
C VAL A 304 5.13 20.85 -11.92
N HIS A 305 5.77 19.82 -11.40
CA HIS A 305 6.72 19.87 -10.30
C HIS A 305 7.81 18.81 -10.49
N TYR A 306 8.90 18.93 -9.72
CA TYR A 306 9.88 17.88 -9.52
C TYR A 306 9.49 17.05 -8.29
N GLU A 307 9.58 15.73 -8.42
CA GLU A 307 9.63 14.80 -7.29
C GLU A 307 11.09 14.56 -6.95
N ILE A 308 11.50 14.91 -5.74
CA ILE A 308 12.89 14.78 -5.26
C ILE A 308 12.91 13.88 -4.05
N ILE A 309 13.83 12.91 -4.04
CA ILE A 309 14.11 12.07 -2.88
C ILE A 309 15.41 12.54 -2.25
N VAL A 310 15.34 12.89 -0.96
CA VAL A 310 16.49 13.33 -0.16
C VAL A 310 16.71 12.37 0.99
N GLU A 311 17.91 11.82 1.11
CA GLU A 311 18.30 10.99 2.24
C GLU A 311 18.93 11.83 3.34
N THR A 312 18.31 11.89 4.51
CA THR A 312 18.81 12.65 5.68
C THR A 312 19.67 11.81 6.62
N VAL A 313 19.45 10.49 6.65
CA VAL A 313 20.28 9.54 7.39
C VAL A 313 20.58 8.37 6.47
N PRO A 314 21.83 8.20 6.03
CA PRO A 314 22.20 7.09 5.18
C PRO A 314 21.84 5.74 5.80
N GLY A 315 21.37 4.81 4.97
CA GLY A 315 21.14 3.43 5.39
C GLY A 315 22.44 2.75 5.86
N THR A 316 22.28 1.62 6.50
CA THR A 316 23.42 0.81 6.95
C THR A 316 23.72 -0.24 5.90
N SER A 317 25.01 -0.44 5.57
CA SER A 317 25.40 -1.44 4.60
C SER A 317 26.55 -2.32 5.11
N VAL A 318 26.56 -3.58 4.70
CA VAL A 318 27.66 -4.52 4.90
C VAL A 318 27.97 -5.21 3.57
N THR A 319 29.24 -5.22 3.19
CA THR A 319 29.71 -5.91 1.99
C THR A 319 30.44 -7.18 2.38
N VAL A 320 30.05 -8.29 1.76
CA VAL A 320 30.67 -9.60 1.95
C VAL A 320 31.21 -10.16 0.64
N ASN A 321 32.06 -11.17 0.71
CA ASN A 321 32.56 -11.86 -0.46
C ASN A 321 31.75 -13.13 -0.74
N MET A 322 31.26 -13.25 -1.97
CA MET A 322 30.74 -14.49 -2.51
C MET A 322 31.84 -15.20 -3.29
N HIS A 323 32.15 -16.41 -2.88
CA HIS A 323 33.16 -17.26 -3.56
C HIS A 323 32.44 -18.20 -4.52
N VAL A 324 32.58 -17.95 -5.82
CA VAL A 324 32.03 -18.80 -6.87
C VAL A 324 33.02 -19.85 -7.27
N LEU A 325 32.62 -21.10 -7.16
CA LEU A 325 33.46 -22.28 -7.42
C LEU A 325 32.92 -23.05 -8.63
N ARG A 326 33.83 -23.82 -9.28
CA ARG A 326 33.38 -24.87 -10.18
C ARG A 326 32.86 -26.05 -9.39
N ASN A 327 31.85 -26.72 -9.92
CA ASN A 327 31.40 -28.00 -9.39
C ASN A 327 32.57 -29.00 -9.34
N ARG A 328 32.94 -29.39 -8.13
CA ARG A 328 34.02 -30.37 -7.90
C ARG A 328 33.46 -31.59 -7.19
N ASP A 329 32.58 -32.29 -7.89
CA ASP A 329 32.12 -33.59 -7.41
C ASP A 329 33.25 -34.58 -7.38
N VAL A 330 33.32 -35.37 -6.33
CA VAL A 330 34.20 -36.52 -6.26
C VAL A 330 33.38 -37.74 -6.65
N THR A 331 33.85 -38.48 -7.64
CA THR A 331 33.21 -39.72 -8.09
C THR A 331 33.94 -40.92 -7.49
N SER A 332 33.21 -41.91 -7.03
CA SER A 332 33.75 -43.18 -6.55
C SER A 332 34.58 -43.89 -7.64
N LYS A 333 35.52 -44.76 -7.24
CA LYS A 333 36.41 -45.49 -8.19
C LYS A 333 35.62 -46.40 -9.15
N ASP A 334 34.47 -46.86 -8.77
CA ASP A 334 33.59 -47.71 -9.60
C ASP A 334 32.55 -46.90 -10.39
N GLY A 335 32.54 -45.57 -10.25
CA GLY A 335 31.67 -44.66 -10.97
C GLY A 335 30.22 -44.62 -10.47
N LYS A 336 29.88 -45.32 -9.38
CA LYS A 336 28.49 -45.49 -8.91
C LYS A 336 28.01 -44.50 -7.86
N GLU A 337 28.89 -43.65 -7.37
CA GLU A 337 28.51 -42.67 -6.37
C GLU A 337 29.27 -41.36 -6.63
N LYS A 338 28.56 -40.26 -6.57
CA LYS A 338 29.11 -38.91 -6.54
C LYS A 338 28.83 -38.25 -5.20
N LEU A 339 29.77 -37.41 -4.76
CA LEU A 339 29.70 -36.65 -3.52
C LEU A 339 30.13 -35.21 -3.79
N SER A 340 29.30 -34.24 -3.42
CA SER A 340 29.57 -32.81 -3.46
C SER A 340 29.41 -32.20 -2.08
N ALA A 341 30.23 -31.20 -1.77
CA ALA A 341 30.07 -30.32 -0.59
C ALA A 341 30.84 -29.02 -0.84
N ASN A 342 30.44 -27.94 -0.13
CA ASN A 342 31.10 -26.63 -0.18
C ASN A 342 31.90 -26.36 1.09
N ASP A 343 32.90 -25.48 1.00
CA ASP A 343 33.43 -24.77 2.16
C ASP A 343 32.33 -23.86 2.73
N PHE A 344 32.34 -23.53 4.04
CA PHE A 344 31.32 -22.68 4.65
C PHE A 344 31.87 -21.87 5.83
N TYR A 345 31.16 -20.81 6.19
CA TYR A 345 31.50 -19.94 7.31
C TYR A 345 30.57 -20.21 8.50
N VAL A 346 31.11 -20.07 9.71
CA VAL A 346 30.41 -20.22 10.99
C VAL A 346 30.87 -19.11 11.94
N ASP A 347 29.92 -18.51 12.66
CA ASP A 347 30.28 -17.60 13.74
C ASP A 347 30.94 -18.34 14.90
N ILE A 348 31.92 -17.69 15.52
CA ILE A 348 32.62 -18.26 16.66
C ILE A 348 31.70 -18.65 17.82
N GLU A 349 30.58 -17.92 18.01
CA GLU A 349 29.60 -18.19 19.06
C GLU A 349 28.75 -19.43 18.75
N ASP A 350 28.58 -19.78 17.47
CA ASP A 350 27.80 -20.91 17.01
C ASP A 350 28.58 -22.22 16.93
N VAL A 351 29.91 -22.16 17.00
CA VAL A 351 30.78 -23.35 16.95
C VAL A 351 30.36 -24.42 17.96
N LYS A 352 29.95 -24.04 19.16
CA LYS A 352 29.50 -24.95 20.23
C LYS A 352 28.21 -25.70 19.92
N ASN A 353 27.42 -25.21 18.95
CA ASN A 353 26.12 -25.77 18.56
C ASN A 353 26.21 -26.64 17.29
N LEU A 354 27.39 -26.70 16.64
CA LEU A 354 27.57 -27.45 15.42
C LEU A 354 27.38 -28.96 15.66
N ASP A 355 26.51 -29.56 14.86
CA ASP A 355 26.34 -30.99 14.76
C ASP A 355 26.47 -31.46 13.29
N ASP A 356 26.47 -32.76 13.05
CA ASP A 356 26.62 -33.33 11.71
C ASP A 356 25.52 -32.83 10.75
N LYS A 357 24.31 -32.60 11.24
CA LYS A 357 23.18 -32.15 10.42
C LYS A 357 23.36 -30.70 9.98
N GLU A 358 23.81 -29.87 10.88
CA GLU A 358 24.05 -28.46 10.62
C GLU A 358 25.23 -28.28 9.67
N ILE A 359 26.29 -29.05 9.86
CA ILE A 359 27.44 -29.06 8.95
C ILE A 359 27.05 -29.52 7.54
N ILE A 360 26.21 -30.56 7.40
CA ILE A 360 25.68 -31.02 6.11
C ILE A 360 24.84 -29.91 5.46
N ALA A 361 24.01 -29.24 6.21
CA ALA A 361 23.17 -28.16 5.71
C ALA A 361 23.99 -26.94 5.25
N LEU A 362 24.91 -26.47 6.10
CA LEU A 362 25.78 -25.31 5.79
C LEU A 362 26.70 -25.55 4.59
N SER A 363 27.22 -26.78 4.45
CA SER A 363 28.09 -27.17 3.34
C SER A 363 27.33 -27.58 2.06
N ASN A 364 26.00 -27.69 2.12
CA ASN A 364 25.19 -28.28 1.05
C ASN A 364 25.73 -29.64 0.59
N ALA A 365 26.15 -30.48 1.54
CA ALA A 365 26.75 -31.78 1.23
C ALA A 365 25.66 -32.76 0.73
N GLN A 366 25.91 -33.32 -0.47
CA GLN A 366 24.97 -34.23 -1.15
C GLN A 366 25.75 -35.39 -1.79
N ALA A 367 25.16 -36.58 -1.73
CA ALA A 367 25.68 -37.74 -2.44
C ALA A 367 24.57 -38.37 -3.29
N TRP A 368 24.89 -38.85 -4.48
CA TRP A 368 23.92 -39.45 -5.41
C TRP A 368 24.58 -40.50 -6.32
N ASP A 369 23.72 -41.35 -6.88
CA ASP A 369 24.09 -42.27 -7.96
C ASP A 369 24.01 -41.53 -9.31
N PRO A 370 25.09 -41.37 -10.06
CA PRO A 370 25.14 -40.62 -11.32
C PRO A 370 24.39 -41.31 -12.49
N GLU A 371 24.01 -42.59 -12.38
CA GLU A 371 23.22 -43.28 -13.41
C GLU A 371 21.73 -43.15 -13.21
N THR A 372 21.28 -43.07 -11.95
CA THR A 372 19.86 -43.01 -11.60
C THR A 372 19.41 -41.64 -11.09
N ASP A 373 20.32 -40.71 -10.79
CA ASP A 373 20.09 -39.44 -10.10
C ASP A 373 19.42 -39.59 -8.73
N GLU A 374 19.41 -40.78 -8.13
CA GLU A 374 18.89 -41.03 -6.80
C GLU A 374 19.86 -40.56 -5.72
N TYR A 375 19.39 -39.72 -4.79
CA TYR A 375 20.21 -39.27 -3.66
C TYR A 375 20.50 -40.39 -2.68
N THR A 376 21.75 -40.45 -2.23
CA THR A 376 22.21 -41.34 -1.16
C THR A 376 22.49 -40.52 0.11
N SER A 377 22.62 -41.16 1.26
CA SER A 377 22.89 -40.45 2.51
C SER A 377 24.37 -40.13 2.72
N ILE A 378 24.67 -39.01 3.36
CA ILE A 378 25.97 -38.77 4.01
C ILE A 378 26.02 -39.67 5.25
N ALA A 379 26.92 -40.63 5.26
CA ALA A 379 27.01 -41.65 6.31
C ALA A 379 27.77 -41.16 7.55
N LYS A 380 28.73 -40.25 7.37
CA LYS A 380 29.55 -39.71 8.45
C LYS A 380 30.12 -38.34 8.08
N VAL A 381 30.29 -37.48 9.09
CA VAL A 381 31.04 -36.22 9.00
C VAL A 381 32.16 -36.28 10.05
N GLU A 382 33.40 -36.01 9.64
CA GLU A 382 34.55 -35.94 10.53
C GLU A 382 35.10 -34.53 10.56
N TYR A 383 35.14 -33.91 11.74
CA TYR A 383 35.64 -32.56 11.95
C TYR A 383 36.20 -32.39 13.36
N GLU A 384 37.17 -31.49 13.49
CA GLU A 384 37.66 -30.97 14.77
C GLU A 384 37.71 -29.45 14.62
N VAL A 385 36.77 -28.74 15.27
CA VAL A 385 36.68 -27.29 15.23
C VAL A 385 36.80 -26.73 16.64
N GLU A 386 37.57 -25.66 16.79
CA GLU A 386 37.77 -24.96 18.07
C GLU A 386 36.95 -23.64 18.07
N GLU A 387 36.49 -23.19 19.23
CA GLU A 387 35.90 -21.85 19.43
C GLU A 387 36.97 -20.75 19.26
N LYS A 388 37.56 -20.68 18.09
CA LYS A 388 38.65 -19.76 17.73
C LYS A 388 38.61 -19.45 16.25
N ILE A 389 38.81 -18.18 15.92
CA ILE A 389 38.92 -17.73 14.53
C ILE A 389 39.99 -18.53 13.81
N GLY A 390 39.61 -19.15 12.68
CA GLY A 390 40.54 -19.99 11.92
C GLY A 390 39.85 -20.80 10.84
N ARG A 391 40.66 -21.65 10.18
CA ARG A 391 40.21 -22.59 9.16
C ARG A 391 40.40 -24.01 9.68
N TYR A 392 39.35 -24.81 9.66
CA TYR A 392 39.29 -26.15 10.19
C TYR A 392 38.87 -27.14 9.09
N PRO A 393 39.53 -28.32 8.93
CA PRO A 393 39.13 -29.31 7.95
C PRO A 393 37.84 -30.02 8.37
N VAL A 394 37.03 -30.38 7.39
CA VAL A 394 35.86 -31.26 7.54
C VAL A 394 35.85 -32.29 6.43
N THR A 395 35.62 -33.56 6.76
CA THR A 395 35.55 -34.65 5.78
C THR A 395 34.14 -35.27 5.79
N PHE A 396 33.53 -35.30 4.63
CA PHE A 396 32.24 -35.95 4.41
C PHE A 396 32.45 -37.34 3.82
N HIS A 397 31.69 -38.32 4.32
CA HIS A 397 31.71 -39.71 3.85
C HIS A 397 30.33 -40.08 3.35
N ALA A 398 30.18 -40.41 2.08
CA ALA A 398 28.93 -40.93 1.52
C ALA A 398 28.76 -42.43 1.85
N ALA A 399 27.57 -42.94 1.74
CA ALA A 399 27.20 -44.31 2.09
C ALA A 399 27.95 -45.37 1.26
N GLY A 400 28.29 -45.09 0.02
CA GLY A 400 29.11 -45.96 -0.86
C GLY A 400 30.62 -45.84 -0.65
N GLY A 401 31.07 -45.02 0.31
CA GLY A 401 32.46 -44.88 0.72
C GLY A 401 33.25 -43.77 0.00
N THR A 402 32.62 -42.97 -0.81
CA THR A 402 33.24 -41.75 -1.39
C THR A 402 33.47 -40.71 -0.32
N THR A 403 34.59 -40.01 -0.38
CA THR A 403 34.95 -38.97 0.61
C THR A 403 35.35 -37.66 -0.06
N ILE A 404 34.97 -36.54 0.55
CA ILE A 404 35.40 -35.19 0.14
C ILE A 404 35.85 -34.40 1.37
N GLU A 405 36.97 -33.68 1.26
CA GLU A 405 37.47 -32.79 2.30
C GLU A 405 37.15 -31.33 1.95
N LYS A 406 36.65 -30.59 2.91
CA LYS A 406 36.28 -29.17 2.83
C LYS A 406 36.78 -28.42 4.07
N SER A 407 36.46 -27.13 4.16
CA SER A 407 36.91 -26.27 5.26
C SER A 407 35.72 -25.57 5.93
N ILE A 408 35.78 -25.52 7.25
CA ILE A 408 34.99 -24.66 8.10
C ILE A 408 35.78 -23.40 8.38
N PHE A 409 35.26 -22.22 8.06
CA PHE A 409 35.89 -20.95 8.38
C PHE A 409 35.17 -20.35 9.60
N VAL A 410 35.78 -20.41 10.77
CA VAL A 410 35.27 -19.76 11.97
C VAL A 410 35.69 -18.30 11.96
N VAL A 411 34.69 -17.41 12.05
CA VAL A 411 34.85 -15.95 11.98
C VAL A 411 34.10 -15.27 13.10
N ASN A 412 34.42 -14.03 13.41
CA ASN A 412 33.51 -13.18 14.19
C ASN A 412 32.40 -12.70 13.27
N GLN A 413 31.21 -12.53 13.84
CA GLN A 413 30.07 -11.96 13.13
C GLN A 413 30.42 -10.63 12.46
N PRO A 414 30.38 -10.53 11.13
CA PRO A 414 30.53 -9.26 10.46
C PRO A 414 29.22 -8.49 10.54
N PHE A 415 29.03 -7.69 11.57
CA PHE A 415 27.89 -6.80 11.61
C PHE A 415 28.30 -5.34 11.69
N VAL A 416 27.52 -4.49 11.05
CA VAL A 416 27.70 -3.04 11.04
C VAL A 416 26.53 -2.41 11.81
N LYS A 417 26.86 -1.53 12.77
CA LYS A 417 25.90 -0.74 13.53
C LYS A 417 25.88 0.68 13.02
N ASN A 418 24.69 1.21 12.81
CA ASN A 418 24.47 2.61 12.55
C ASN A 418 23.56 3.21 13.66
N GLU A 419 24.19 3.84 14.64
CA GLU A 419 23.46 4.43 15.77
C GLU A 419 22.51 5.56 15.34
N LYS A 420 22.86 6.32 14.30
CA LYS A 420 22.00 7.40 13.77
C LYS A 420 20.73 6.87 13.13
N ALA A 421 20.83 5.79 12.36
CA ALA A 421 19.68 5.12 11.77
C ALA A 421 18.96 4.21 12.78
N ASN A 422 19.56 3.96 13.96
CA ASN A 422 19.11 2.98 14.93
C ASN A 422 19.00 1.57 14.36
N GLU A 423 19.99 1.17 13.56
CA GLU A 423 19.98 -0.07 12.77
C GLU A 423 21.28 -0.82 12.88
N ALA A 424 21.20 -2.13 12.73
CA ALA A 424 22.33 -2.99 12.50
C ALA A 424 22.03 -3.95 11.35
N ILE A 425 23.06 -4.33 10.63
CA ILE A 425 23.00 -5.31 9.56
C ILE A 425 24.15 -6.30 9.68
N MET A 426 23.87 -7.57 9.42
CA MET A 426 24.81 -8.66 9.46
C MET A 426 24.69 -9.49 8.18
N ALA A 427 25.85 -9.94 7.66
CA ALA A 427 25.89 -10.93 6.59
C ALA A 427 27.25 -11.66 6.64
N PHE A 428 27.28 -12.89 6.17
CA PHE A 428 28.51 -13.70 6.10
C PHE A 428 29.03 -13.81 4.68
N ASN A 429 30.36 -13.99 4.53
CA ASN A 429 30.89 -14.51 3.30
C ASN A 429 30.34 -15.91 3.02
N PHE A 430 30.18 -16.29 1.77
CA PHE A 430 29.60 -17.58 1.41
C PHE A 430 30.22 -18.15 0.14
N PHE A 431 30.01 -19.44 -0.07
CA PHE A 431 30.50 -20.19 -1.22
C PHE A 431 29.32 -20.74 -2.02
N LYS A 432 29.36 -20.56 -3.34
CA LYS A 432 28.37 -21.12 -4.26
C LYS A 432 29.05 -21.62 -5.54
N THR A 433 28.44 -22.59 -6.20
CA THR A 433 28.87 -23.03 -7.52
C THR A 433 28.22 -22.18 -8.60
N VAL A 434 28.79 -22.17 -9.79
CA VAL A 434 28.22 -21.50 -10.96
C VAL A 434 26.80 -22.02 -11.23
N ASP A 435 26.60 -23.35 -11.14
CA ASP A 435 25.31 -23.97 -11.41
C ASP A 435 24.24 -23.56 -10.40
N GLU A 436 24.55 -23.50 -9.09
CA GLU A 436 23.62 -23.04 -8.05
C GLU A 436 23.14 -21.61 -8.28
N ILE A 437 23.98 -20.74 -8.86
CA ILE A 437 23.62 -19.34 -9.15
C ILE A 437 22.74 -19.27 -10.41
N LEU A 438 23.11 -20.01 -11.47
CA LEU A 438 22.34 -20.04 -12.73
C LEU A 438 20.97 -20.71 -12.58
N GLU A 439 20.82 -21.65 -11.66
CA GLU A 439 19.55 -22.35 -11.39
C GLU A 439 18.62 -21.57 -10.44
N SER A 440 19.09 -20.51 -9.79
CA SER A 440 18.28 -19.69 -8.88
C SER A 440 17.16 -18.99 -9.63
N GLN A 441 15.91 -19.16 -9.15
CA GLN A 441 14.72 -18.49 -9.68
C GLN A 441 14.41 -17.15 -8.97
N ALA A 442 15.06 -16.91 -7.82
CA ALA A 442 14.86 -15.72 -6.98
C ALA A 442 16.19 -15.29 -6.34
N LEU A 443 17.16 -14.96 -7.18
CA LEU A 443 18.58 -14.79 -6.80
C LEU A 443 18.78 -13.87 -5.58
N ASP A 444 18.11 -12.73 -5.51
CA ASP A 444 18.24 -11.81 -4.37
C ASP A 444 17.81 -12.45 -3.04
N THR A 445 16.75 -13.24 -3.06
CA THR A 445 16.27 -13.96 -1.87
C THR A 445 17.23 -15.08 -1.49
N ASP A 446 17.70 -15.80 -2.47
CA ASP A 446 18.66 -16.91 -2.26
C ASP A 446 20.00 -16.38 -1.73
N ILE A 447 20.50 -15.27 -2.28
CA ILE A 447 21.71 -14.60 -1.79
C ILE A 447 21.57 -14.16 -0.34
N LYS A 448 20.43 -13.57 0.06
CA LYS A 448 20.17 -13.23 1.48
C LYS A 448 20.24 -14.46 2.37
N THR A 449 19.64 -15.56 1.93
CA THR A 449 19.64 -16.84 2.65
C THR A 449 21.06 -17.43 2.73
N TRP A 450 21.80 -17.45 1.63
CA TRP A 450 23.14 -18.01 1.57
C TRP A 450 24.15 -17.25 2.43
N ALA A 451 24.00 -15.92 2.51
CA ALA A 451 24.82 -15.05 3.36
C ALA A 451 24.31 -14.98 4.80
N ASN A 452 23.19 -15.63 5.15
CA ASN A 452 22.48 -15.44 6.41
C ASN A 452 22.35 -13.95 6.76
N ALA A 453 21.90 -13.14 5.77
CA ALA A 453 21.83 -11.70 5.91
C ALA A 453 20.61 -11.31 6.74
N GLN A 454 20.82 -10.50 7.78
CA GLN A 454 19.80 -10.05 8.71
C GLN A 454 20.01 -8.58 9.03
N GLY A 455 18.89 -7.85 9.21
CA GLY A 455 18.89 -6.47 9.69
C GLY A 455 17.88 -6.31 10.83
N TRP A 456 18.19 -5.49 11.82
CA TRP A 456 17.32 -5.22 12.97
C TRP A 456 17.51 -3.82 13.54
N LYS A 457 16.55 -3.38 14.36
CA LYS A 457 16.64 -2.11 15.09
C LYS A 457 17.47 -2.27 16.35
N LEU A 458 18.43 -1.37 16.60
CA LEU A 458 19.27 -1.39 17.82
C LEU A 458 18.46 -1.17 19.12
N SER A 459 17.32 -0.49 19.02
CA SER A 459 16.41 -0.27 20.15
C SER A 459 15.49 -1.46 20.46
N ASP A 460 15.39 -2.42 19.54
CA ASP A 460 14.52 -3.60 19.64
C ASP A 460 15.06 -4.68 18.67
N GLU A 461 15.88 -5.58 19.17
CA GLU A 461 16.57 -6.61 18.38
C GLU A 461 15.58 -7.64 17.77
N ASP A 462 14.38 -7.77 18.31
CA ASP A 462 13.32 -8.62 17.76
C ASP A 462 12.63 -7.95 16.54
N GLN A 463 12.85 -6.66 16.30
CA GLN A 463 12.31 -5.95 15.15
C GLN A 463 13.24 -6.06 13.95
N SER A 464 12.93 -7.02 13.05
CA SER A 464 13.62 -7.14 11.77
C SER A 464 13.31 -5.95 10.84
N ILE A 465 14.25 -5.63 9.98
CA ILE A 465 14.12 -4.64 8.90
C ILE A 465 14.42 -5.27 7.55
N ASP A 466 13.79 -4.75 6.50
CA ASP A 466 14.04 -5.20 5.14
C ASP A 466 15.45 -4.83 4.69
N ILE A 467 16.08 -5.72 3.93
CA ILE A 467 17.42 -5.56 3.38
C ILE A 467 17.34 -5.64 1.86
N SER A 468 17.97 -4.71 1.17
CA SER A 468 18.25 -4.80 -0.27
C SER A 468 19.57 -5.55 -0.51
N VAL A 469 19.72 -6.07 -1.73
CA VAL A 469 20.93 -6.77 -2.17
C VAL A 469 21.44 -6.11 -3.44
N ASP A 470 22.73 -5.84 -3.49
CA ASP A 470 23.44 -5.38 -4.68
C ASP A 470 24.72 -6.23 -4.87
N TYR A 471 25.08 -6.54 -6.12
CA TYR A 471 26.22 -7.40 -6.41
C TYR A 471 26.95 -6.95 -7.68
N ASP A 472 28.28 -7.15 -7.69
CA ASP A 472 29.21 -6.69 -8.73
C ASP A 472 29.43 -7.69 -9.87
N PHE A 473 28.43 -8.54 -10.17
CA PHE A 473 28.51 -9.54 -11.24
C PHE A 473 27.25 -9.58 -12.10
N ASP A 474 27.39 -10.13 -13.31
CA ASP A 474 26.28 -10.47 -14.17
C ASP A 474 25.85 -11.93 -13.88
N PRO A 475 24.61 -12.17 -13.39
CA PRO A 475 24.15 -13.53 -13.10
C PRO A 475 24.13 -14.46 -14.31
N GLU A 476 23.97 -13.93 -15.53
CA GLU A 476 23.93 -14.73 -16.77
C GLU A 476 25.33 -15.09 -17.31
N ASP A 477 26.39 -14.34 -16.94
CA ASP A 477 27.79 -14.61 -17.36
C ASP A 477 28.74 -14.85 -16.16
N ILE A 478 28.21 -15.43 -15.08
CA ILE A 478 29.01 -15.68 -13.86
C ILE A 478 30.06 -16.76 -14.09
N LYS A 479 31.26 -16.54 -13.54
CA LYS A 479 32.43 -17.41 -13.66
C LYS A 479 33.02 -17.70 -12.29
N GLU A 480 33.93 -18.66 -12.23
CA GLU A 480 34.74 -18.92 -11.02
C GLU A 480 35.49 -17.64 -10.61
N GLY A 481 35.34 -17.20 -9.36
CA GLY A 481 35.95 -15.98 -8.85
C GLY A 481 35.47 -15.59 -7.46
N VAL A 482 35.83 -14.39 -7.05
CA VAL A 482 35.35 -13.77 -5.82
C VAL A 482 34.65 -12.49 -6.20
N TYR A 483 33.38 -12.38 -5.82
CA TYR A 483 32.51 -11.27 -6.11
C TYR A 483 32.07 -10.58 -4.82
N LYS A 484 31.75 -9.29 -4.90
CA LYS A 484 31.23 -8.53 -3.78
C LYS A 484 29.73 -8.53 -3.81
N VAL A 485 29.14 -8.76 -2.66
CA VAL A 485 27.70 -8.63 -2.43
C VAL A 485 27.50 -7.66 -1.28
N THR A 486 26.73 -6.62 -1.52
CA THR A 486 26.42 -5.59 -0.53
C THR A 486 24.96 -5.73 -0.09
N PHE A 487 24.75 -5.85 1.21
CA PHE A 487 23.44 -5.82 1.84
C PHE A 487 23.26 -4.45 2.47
N SER A 488 22.13 -3.82 2.20
CA SER A 488 21.85 -2.47 2.71
C SER A 488 20.45 -2.37 3.26
N THR A 489 20.30 -1.64 4.36
CA THR A 489 19.00 -1.15 4.80
C THR A 489 18.67 0.12 4.04
N THR A 490 17.40 0.40 3.83
CA THR A 490 16.97 1.68 3.30
C THR A 490 17.24 2.76 4.35
N GLY A 491 17.93 3.82 3.97
CA GLY A 491 18.15 4.99 4.80
C GLY A 491 16.84 5.73 5.09
N ARG A 492 16.96 6.84 5.82
CA ARG A 492 15.79 7.70 6.07
C ARG A 492 15.66 8.70 4.93
N GLU A 493 14.62 8.52 4.13
CA GLU A 493 14.35 9.31 2.93
C GLU A 493 13.15 10.23 3.14
N PHE A 494 13.25 11.43 2.57
CA PHE A 494 12.14 12.36 2.40
C PHE A 494 11.80 12.50 0.93
N LYS A 495 10.51 12.36 0.62
CA LYS A 495 9.96 12.72 -0.67
C LYS A 495 9.51 14.17 -0.64
N ILE A 496 9.88 14.94 -1.65
CA ILE A 496 9.64 16.38 -1.74
C ILE A 496 9.04 16.69 -3.11
N HIS A 497 8.02 17.52 -3.13
CA HIS A 497 7.43 18.07 -4.35
C HIS A 497 7.76 19.57 -4.44
N THR A 498 8.56 19.97 -5.38
CA THR A 498 9.02 21.36 -5.54
C THR A 498 9.01 21.79 -7.00
N THR A 499 8.90 23.09 -7.25
CA THR A 499 9.11 23.68 -8.60
C THR A 499 10.59 23.85 -8.93
N ASP A 500 11.47 23.80 -7.93
CA ASP A 500 12.90 24.00 -8.08
C ASP A 500 13.63 22.67 -8.33
N TYR A 501 14.62 22.72 -9.21
CA TYR A 501 15.45 21.58 -9.53
C TYR A 501 16.63 21.50 -8.58
N SER A 502 16.92 20.30 -8.07
CA SER A 502 18.15 19.97 -7.35
C SER A 502 18.83 18.77 -8.00
N ALA A 503 20.15 18.81 -8.11
CA ALA A 503 20.93 17.77 -8.77
C ALA A 503 21.13 16.56 -7.85
N VAL A 504 21.18 15.36 -8.43
CA VAL A 504 21.53 14.14 -7.70
C VAL A 504 22.94 14.26 -7.13
N GLY A 505 23.12 13.91 -5.84
CA GLY A 505 24.38 14.08 -5.10
C GLY A 505 24.57 15.49 -4.49
N GLU A 506 23.61 16.39 -4.65
CA GLU A 506 23.64 17.73 -4.03
C GLU A 506 23.26 17.61 -2.55
N GLU A 507 24.05 18.24 -1.67
CA GLU A 507 23.68 18.40 -0.27
C GLU A 507 22.75 19.61 -0.12
N VAL A 508 21.57 19.38 0.44
CA VAL A 508 20.51 20.40 0.57
C VAL A 508 20.02 20.52 2.01
N GLY A 509 19.49 21.68 2.35
CA GLY A 509 18.73 21.91 3.56
C GLY A 509 17.24 21.66 3.33
N LEU A 510 16.55 21.05 4.30
CA LEU A 510 15.11 20.88 4.32
C LEU A 510 14.50 21.78 5.38
N THR A 511 13.44 22.49 5.03
CA THR A 511 12.66 23.28 5.97
C THR A 511 11.17 23.08 5.77
N PHE A 512 10.41 23.24 6.82
CA PHE A 512 8.95 23.15 6.88
C PHE A 512 8.45 23.94 8.08
N PHE A 513 7.18 24.31 8.09
CA PHE A 513 6.59 25.10 9.19
C PHE A 513 5.96 24.19 10.26
N PRO A 514 5.67 24.71 11.47
CA PRO A 514 5.02 23.92 12.52
C PRO A 514 3.64 23.38 12.14
N GLU A 515 2.89 24.13 11.32
CA GLU A 515 1.58 23.74 10.77
C GLU A 515 1.65 22.61 9.74
N ASP A 516 2.81 22.34 9.16
CA ASP A 516 3.05 21.27 8.18
C ASP A 516 3.34 19.92 8.88
N ILE A 517 3.58 19.97 10.19
CA ILE A 517 3.85 18.78 11.00
C ILE A 517 2.57 18.32 11.66
N HIS A 518 2.05 17.17 11.24
CA HIS A 518 0.93 16.50 11.87
C HIS A 518 1.38 15.28 12.67
N VAL A 519 0.84 15.13 13.89
CA VAL A 519 1.23 14.06 14.81
C VAL A 519 0.07 13.10 15.04
N MET A 520 0.31 11.81 14.83
CA MET A 520 -0.67 10.76 15.03
C MET A 520 -0.24 9.80 16.14
N SER A 521 -1.20 9.32 16.94
CA SER A 521 -0.94 8.21 17.86
C SER A 521 -0.53 6.95 17.10
N ARG A 522 0.52 6.27 17.54
CA ARG A 522 0.86 4.94 17.02
C ARG A 522 -0.20 3.94 17.47
N MET A 523 -0.92 3.36 16.52
CA MET A 523 -1.71 2.17 16.80
C MET A 523 -0.73 0.99 16.97
N VAL A 524 -0.62 0.48 18.19
CA VAL A 524 0.01 -0.82 18.44
C VAL A 524 -1.03 -1.85 18.01
N PHE A 525 -0.80 -2.52 16.90
CA PHE A 525 -1.55 -3.73 16.56
C PHE A 525 -1.02 -4.85 17.48
N GLU A 526 -1.79 -5.20 18.52
CA GLU A 526 -1.62 -6.46 19.27
C GLU A 526 -2.03 -7.66 18.41
#